data_0795d58bf5d507fe394a5db54c91e75a
#
_entry.id   0795d58bf5d507fe394a5db54c91e75a
#
_cell.length_a   1.000
_cell.length_b   1.000
_cell.length_c   1.000
_cell.angle_alpha   90.00
_cell.angle_beta   90.00
_cell.angle_gamma   90.00
#
_symmetry.space_group_name_H-M   'P 1'
#
loop_
_entity.id
_entity.type
_entity.pdbx_description
1 polymer ?
#
loop_
_entity_poly.entity_id
_entity_poly.type
_entity_poly.pdbx_seq_one_letter_code
_entity_poly.pdbx_strand_id
1 'polypeptide(L)'
;MGFLAGKRLLITGLLSNRSIAYGIAKACKREGAELAFSYVGERFKDRITEFAKEFDSELIFDCDVGSDEQIDAMFADLAKTWPKIDGFVHAIGFAPREAIAGDFLEGLSREGFRVAHDISAYSFPAMAKAALPYLNVGSSVLTLSYLGAERIVPAYNTMGLAKASLEASVRY
;
A
#
# COMPACT_ATOMS: atom_id res chain seq x y z
N MET A 1 18.91 -8.84 -18.79
CA MET A 1 17.46 -8.86 -18.52
C MET A 1 17.31 -8.96 -17.01
N GLY A 2 16.56 -8.04 -16.39
CA GLY A 2 16.41 -8.03 -14.94
C GLY A 2 15.56 -9.22 -14.46
N PHE A 3 15.64 -9.56 -13.18
CA PHE A 3 14.93 -10.73 -12.61
C PHE A 3 13.41 -10.54 -12.51
N LEU A 4 12.89 -9.31 -12.68
CA LEU A 4 11.46 -9.01 -12.76
C LEU A 4 10.96 -8.79 -14.19
N ALA A 5 11.75 -9.14 -15.21
CA ALA A 5 11.35 -8.93 -16.60
C ALA A 5 10.02 -9.62 -16.91
N GLY A 6 9.05 -8.86 -17.44
CA GLY A 6 7.70 -9.32 -17.76
C GLY A 6 6.78 -9.53 -16.55
N LYS A 7 7.22 -9.16 -15.33
CA LYS A 7 6.39 -9.18 -14.14
C LYS A 7 5.52 -7.92 -14.07
N ARG A 8 4.26 -8.07 -13.69
CA ARG A 8 3.25 -7.02 -13.55
C ARG A 8 2.95 -6.78 -12.09
N LEU A 9 3.27 -5.57 -11.61
CA LEU A 9 3.18 -5.23 -10.20
C LEU A 9 2.34 -3.97 -9.98
N LEU A 10 1.39 -4.03 -9.04
CA LEU A 10 0.69 -2.86 -8.55
C LEU A 10 1.45 -2.26 -7.36
N ILE A 11 1.79 -0.97 -7.43
CA ILE A 11 2.45 -0.24 -6.34
C ILE A 11 1.46 0.76 -5.75
N THR A 12 1.20 0.65 -4.45
CA THR A 12 0.34 1.60 -3.71
C THR A 12 1.18 2.52 -2.83
N GLY A 13 0.58 3.62 -2.36
CA GLY A 13 1.25 4.54 -1.43
C GLY A 13 2.32 5.44 -2.05
N LEU A 14 2.36 5.57 -3.37
CA LEU A 14 3.22 6.51 -4.06
C LEU A 14 2.65 7.93 -3.93
N LEU A 15 3.24 8.75 -3.06
CA LEU A 15 2.79 10.13 -2.81
C LEU A 15 3.80 11.18 -3.28
N SER A 16 5.07 10.83 -3.32
CA SER A 16 6.17 11.72 -3.72
C SER A 16 7.40 10.90 -4.11
N ASN A 17 8.38 11.55 -4.73
CA ASN A 17 9.68 10.95 -5.03
C ASN A 17 10.53 10.65 -3.77
N ARG A 18 10.05 11.03 -2.58
CA ARG A 18 10.65 10.70 -1.27
C ARG A 18 9.97 9.51 -0.60
N SER A 19 8.86 9.01 -1.15
CA SER A 19 8.17 7.85 -0.57
C SER A 19 8.98 6.57 -0.80
N ILE A 20 8.87 5.64 0.14
CA ILE A 20 9.49 4.30 -0.02
C ILE A 20 8.92 3.61 -1.26
N ALA A 21 7.62 3.78 -1.53
CA ALA A 21 6.96 3.27 -2.73
C ALA A 21 7.64 3.71 -4.03
N TYR A 22 8.12 4.98 -4.10
CA TYR A 22 8.86 5.45 -5.27
C TYR A 22 10.21 4.72 -5.43
N GLY A 23 10.95 4.52 -4.34
CA GLY A 23 12.19 3.75 -4.35
C GLY A 23 11.97 2.29 -4.79
N ILE A 24 10.87 1.67 -4.33
CA ILE A 24 10.47 0.32 -4.74
C ILE A 24 10.13 0.29 -6.23
N ALA A 25 9.32 1.25 -6.71
CA ALA A 25 8.97 1.36 -8.13
C ALA A 25 10.22 1.49 -9.01
N LYS A 26 11.19 2.33 -8.62
CA LYS A 26 12.49 2.45 -9.33
C LYS A 26 13.24 1.12 -9.39
N ALA A 27 13.30 0.39 -8.28
CA ALA A 27 13.98 -0.90 -8.23
C ALA A 27 13.27 -1.93 -9.12
N CYS A 28 11.94 -2.03 -9.03
CA CYS A 28 11.15 -2.95 -9.85
C CYS A 28 11.28 -2.62 -11.36
N LYS A 29 11.22 -1.34 -11.73
CA LYS A 29 11.39 -0.91 -13.12
C LYS A 29 12.78 -1.22 -13.65
N ARG A 30 13.83 -0.96 -12.87
CA ARG A 30 15.22 -1.31 -13.23
C ARG A 30 15.37 -2.80 -13.52
N GLU A 31 14.67 -3.65 -12.77
CA GLU A 31 14.68 -5.11 -12.94
C GLU A 31 13.70 -5.60 -14.02
N GLY A 32 13.03 -4.69 -14.74
CA GLY A 32 12.25 -5.00 -15.92
C GLY A 32 10.76 -5.27 -15.68
N ALA A 33 10.23 -4.91 -14.51
CA ALA A 33 8.79 -5.01 -14.23
C ALA A 33 7.97 -3.97 -15.00
N GLU A 34 6.74 -4.34 -15.35
CA GLU A 34 5.65 -3.45 -15.72
C GLU A 34 4.92 -3.01 -14.46
N LEU A 35 4.64 -1.71 -14.30
CA LEU A 35 4.11 -1.15 -13.07
C LEU A 35 2.73 -0.51 -13.30
N ALA A 36 1.86 -0.67 -12.31
CA ALA A 36 0.62 0.08 -12.14
C ALA A 36 0.64 0.75 -10.76
N PHE A 37 -0.13 1.83 -10.58
CA PHE A 37 -0.14 2.60 -9.36
C PHE A 37 -1.54 2.87 -8.86
N SER A 38 -1.71 3.02 -7.54
CA SER A 38 -2.93 3.57 -6.96
C SER A 38 -2.67 4.90 -6.27
N TYR A 39 -3.70 5.73 -6.22
CA TYR A 39 -3.74 7.00 -5.51
C TYR A 39 -5.06 7.15 -4.75
N VAL A 40 -5.19 8.13 -3.88
CA VAL A 40 -6.41 8.39 -3.13
C VAL A 40 -6.89 9.82 -3.36
N GLY A 41 -8.03 9.93 -4.04
CA GLY A 41 -8.71 11.19 -4.31
C GLY A 41 -8.07 12.06 -5.40
N GLU A 42 -8.90 12.80 -6.08
CA GLU A 42 -8.58 13.57 -7.31
C GLU A 42 -7.37 14.49 -7.15
N ARG A 43 -7.16 15.05 -5.95
CA ARG A 43 -6.02 15.96 -5.66
C ARG A 43 -4.63 15.35 -5.91
N PHE A 44 -4.51 14.03 -5.93
CA PHE A 44 -3.24 13.35 -6.14
C PHE A 44 -3.07 12.82 -7.56
N LYS A 45 -4.14 12.78 -8.35
CA LYS A 45 -4.19 12.19 -9.68
C LYS A 45 -3.10 12.71 -10.61
N ASP A 46 -3.03 14.03 -10.81
CA ASP A 46 -2.05 14.63 -11.71
C ASP A 46 -0.62 14.27 -11.34
N ARG A 47 -0.31 14.37 -10.05
CA ARG A 47 1.01 14.02 -9.52
C ARG A 47 1.35 12.55 -9.75
N ILE A 48 0.41 11.65 -9.51
CA ILE A 48 0.65 10.21 -9.69
C ILE A 48 0.73 9.88 -11.18
N THR A 49 -0.04 10.55 -12.03
CA THR A 49 0.08 10.45 -13.49
C THR A 49 1.50 10.81 -13.97
N GLU A 50 2.07 11.89 -13.44
CA GLU A 50 3.45 12.28 -13.78
C GLU A 50 4.47 11.24 -13.33
N PHE A 51 4.35 10.73 -12.09
CA PHE A 51 5.23 9.66 -11.62
C PHE A 51 5.06 8.36 -12.42
N ALA A 52 3.84 7.98 -12.78
CA ALA A 52 3.60 6.79 -13.58
C ALA A 52 4.32 6.87 -14.94
N LYS A 53 4.33 8.05 -15.58
CA LYS A 53 5.07 8.30 -16.84
C LYS A 53 6.58 8.09 -16.67
N GLU A 54 7.17 8.46 -15.53
CA GLU A 54 8.60 8.20 -15.25
C GLU A 54 8.93 6.70 -15.27
N PHE A 55 7.91 5.85 -15.05
CA PHE A 55 8.02 4.39 -15.05
C PHE A 55 7.44 3.75 -16.31
N ASP A 56 7.20 4.53 -17.37
CA ASP A 56 6.57 4.11 -18.63
C ASP A 56 5.20 3.43 -18.39
N SER A 57 4.39 3.97 -17.48
CA SER A 57 3.06 3.47 -17.16
C SER A 57 1.99 4.55 -17.29
N GLU A 58 0.82 4.13 -17.79
CA GLU A 58 -0.41 4.92 -17.80
C GLU A 58 -1.48 4.32 -16.85
N LEU A 59 -1.14 3.22 -16.16
CA LEU A 59 -2.06 2.48 -15.30
C LEU A 59 -2.07 3.10 -13.91
N ILE A 60 -3.03 3.98 -13.67
CA ILE A 60 -3.27 4.60 -12.37
C ILE A 60 -4.74 4.42 -11.97
N PHE A 61 -4.99 4.14 -10.71
CA PHE A 61 -6.33 3.82 -10.19
C PHE A 61 -6.61 4.62 -8.92
N ASP A 62 -7.78 5.25 -8.85
CA ASP A 62 -8.25 5.84 -7.60
C ASP A 62 -8.70 4.72 -6.65
N CYS A 63 -8.22 4.75 -5.42
CA CYS A 63 -8.58 3.76 -4.41
C CYS A 63 -8.33 4.30 -3.01
N ASP A 64 -9.39 4.59 -2.29
CA ASP A 64 -9.35 4.75 -0.84
C ASP A 64 -9.45 3.35 -0.21
N VAL A 65 -8.38 2.91 0.44
CA VAL A 65 -8.33 1.60 1.11
C VAL A 65 -9.19 1.53 2.39
N GLY A 66 -9.83 2.61 2.77
CA GLY A 66 -10.92 2.64 3.76
C GLY A 66 -12.27 2.17 3.20
N SER A 67 -12.35 1.77 1.93
CA SER A 67 -13.57 1.23 1.29
C SER A 67 -13.25 -0.07 0.57
N ASP A 68 -13.87 -1.17 1.01
CA ASP A 68 -13.75 -2.47 0.36
C ASP A 68 -14.26 -2.41 -1.09
N GLU A 69 -15.31 -1.63 -1.37
CA GLU A 69 -15.86 -1.45 -2.72
C GLU A 69 -14.84 -0.79 -3.66
N GLN A 70 -14.07 0.19 -3.17
CA GLN A 70 -13.03 0.83 -3.98
C GLN A 70 -11.83 -0.11 -4.20
N ILE A 71 -11.47 -0.90 -3.21
CA ILE A 71 -10.44 -1.94 -3.36
C ILE A 71 -10.84 -2.95 -4.43
N ASP A 72 -12.07 -3.48 -4.36
CA ASP A 72 -12.60 -4.43 -5.35
C ASP A 72 -12.65 -3.82 -6.75
N ALA A 73 -13.16 -2.59 -6.87
CA ALA A 73 -13.24 -1.86 -8.14
C ALA A 73 -11.86 -1.63 -8.76
N MET A 74 -10.87 -1.24 -7.97
CA MET A 74 -9.49 -1.03 -8.44
C MET A 74 -8.91 -2.30 -9.08
N PHE A 75 -9.05 -3.47 -8.44
CA PHE A 75 -8.54 -4.72 -9.00
C PHE A 75 -9.34 -5.16 -10.23
N ALA A 76 -10.66 -4.97 -10.24
CA ALA A 76 -11.50 -5.25 -11.39
C ALA A 76 -11.13 -4.36 -12.60
N ASP A 77 -10.82 -3.09 -12.37
CA ASP A 77 -10.40 -2.16 -13.42
C ASP A 77 -8.99 -2.48 -13.92
N LEU A 78 -8.05 -2.80 -13.03
CA LEU A 78 -6.72 -3.26 -13.41
C LEU A 78 -6.80 -4.52 -14.29
N ALA A 79 -7.70 -5.45 -13.96
CA ALA A 79 -7.87 -6.69 -14.69
C ALA A 79 -8.37 -6.51 -16.13
N LYS A 80 -8.96 -5.37 -16.49
CA LYS A 80 -9.33 -5.04 -17.88
C LYS A 80 -8.11 -4.92 -18.78
N THR A 81 -6.96 -4.49 -18.23
CA THR A 81 -5.69 -4.38 -18.94
C THR A 81 -4.77 -5.55 -18.64
N TRP A 82 -4.66 -5.92 -17.37
CA TRP A 82 -3.88 -7.06 -16.90
C TRP A 82 -4.77 -8.09 -16.23
N PRO A 83 -5.28 -9.08 -16.94
CA PRO A 83 -6.15 -10.13 -16.36
C PRO A 83 -5.49 -10.87 -15.18
N LYS A 84 -4.15 -10.85 -15.15
CA LYS A 84 -3.33 -11.41 -14.07
C LYS A 84 -2.18 -10.49 -13.74
N ILE A 85 -1.79 -10.46 -12.45
CA ILE A 85 -0.64 -9.74 -11.93
C ILE A 85 0.29 -10.68 -11.15
N ASP A 86 1.54 -10.30 -11.03
CA ASP A 86 2.56 -11.08 -10.31
C ASP A 86 2.73 -10.62 -8.86
N GLY A 87 2.00 -9.62 -8.45
CA GLY A 87 1.95 -9.17 -7.07
C GLY A 87 1.57 -7.71 -6.90
N PHE A 88 1.53 -7.30 -5.64
CA PHE A 88 1.37 -5.90 -5.31
C PHE A 88 2.21 -5.50 -4.09
N VAL A 89 2.51 -4.22 -4.00
CA VAL A 89 3.19 -3.59 -2.86
C VAL A 89 2.20 -2.71 -2.12
N HIS A 90 1.91 -3.09 -0.89
CA HIS A 90 1.12 -2.29 0.04
C HIS A 90 2.05 -1.37 0.84
N ALA A 91 2.21 -0.12 0.36
CA ALA A 91 3.03 0.89 1.03
C ALA A 91 2.14 1.99 1.63
N ILE A 92 1.06 1.58 2.29
CA ILE A 92 0.04 2.46 2.87
C ILE A 92 0.14 2.43 4.39
N GLY A 93 -0.10 3.57 5.01
CA GLY A 93 -0.23 3.71 6.45
C GLY A 93 -0.71 5.12 6.77
N PHE A 94 -1.64 5.20 7.69
CA PHE A 94 -2.17 6.46 8.17
C PHE A 94 -2.66 6.31 9.62
N ALA A 95 -2.40 7.33 10.43
CA ALA A 95 -3.04 7.54 11.71
C ALA A 95 -3.29 9.05 11.90
N PRO A 96 -4.37 9.46 12.58
CA PRO A 96 -4.56 10.84 13.00
C PRO A 96 -3.36 11.33 13.82
N ARG A 97 -3.01 12.60 13.68
CA ARG A 97 -1.82 13.18 14.35
C ARG A 97 -1.86 13.01 15.87
N GLU A 98 -3.01 13.20 16.47
CA GLU A 98 -3.23 13.04 17.91
C GLU A 98 -2.98 11.60 18.39
N ALA A 99 -3.22 10.60 17.56
CA ALA A 99 -3.00 9.19 17.88
C ALA A 99 -1.52 8.78 17.89
N ILE A 100 -0.62 9.63 17.37
CA ILE A 100 0.83 9.38 17.30
C ILE A 100 1.67 10.45 18.00
N ALA A 101 1.11 11.61 18.35
CA ALA A 101 1.82 12.68 19.03
C ALA A 101 1.78 12.50 20.56
N GLY A 102 2.78 13.06 21.25
CA GLY A 102 2.82 13.08 22.72
C GLY A 102 2.90 11.69 23.36
N ASP A 103 2.39 11.59 24.58
CA ASP A 103 2.32 10.33 25.31
C ASP A 103 1.19 9.43 24.78
N PHE A 104 1.44 8.11 24.83
CA PHE A 104 0.52 7.13 24.26
C PHE A 104 -0.90 7.22 24.84
N LEU A 105 -1.02 7.27 26.17
CA LEU A 105 -2.33 7.28 26.82
C LEU A 105 -3.07 8.61 26.67
N GLU A 106 -2.34 9.73 26.56
CA GLU A 106 -2.94 11.05 26.33
C GLU A 106 -3.55 11.16 24.94
N GLY A 107 -2.86 10.61 23.92
CA GLY A 107 -3.33 10.61 22.53
C GLY A 107 -4.27 9.46 22.17
N LEU A 108 -4.51 8.52 23.11
CA LEU A 108 -5.32 7.34 22.83
C LEU A 108 -6.81 7.68 22.75
N SER A 109 -7.40 7.43 21.61
CA SER A 109 -8.85 7.53 21.40
C SER A 109 -9.37 6.32 20.62
N ARG A 110 -10.65 5.97 20.84
CA ARG A 110 -11.30 4.88 20.09
C ARG A 110 -11.26 5.11 18.59
N GLU A 111 -11.53 6.34 18.17
CA GLU A 111 -11.55 6.72 16.75
C GLU A 111 -10.15 6.73 16.16
N GLY A 112 -9.15 7.31 16.84
CA GLY A 112 -7.76 7.28 16.39
C GLY A 112 -7.22 5.84 16.26
N PHE A 113 -7.55 4.98 17.21
CA PHE A 113 -7.22 3.55 17.18
C PHE A 113 -7.89 2.85 16.00
N ARG A 114 -9.21 3.07 15.80
CA ARG A 114 -9.98 2.50 14.69
C ARG A 114 -9.38 2.90 13.35
N VAL A 115 -9.18 4.19 13.10
CA VAL A 115 -8.64 4.70 11.83
C VAL A 115 -7.24 4.18 11.56
N ALA A 116 -6.36 4.15 12.56
CA ALA A 116 -5.00 3.65 12.39
C ALA A 116 -4.99 2.18 12.00
N HIS A 117 -5.82 1.33 12.62
CA HIS A 117 -5.90 -0.10 12.30
C HIS A 117 -6.62 -0.36 10.98
N ASP A 118 -7.67 0.37 10.69
CA ASP A 118 -8.43 0.26 9.45
C ASP A 118 -7.52 0.50 8.24
N ILE A 119 -6.87 1.66 8.19
CA ILE A 119 -6.03 2.06 7.06
C ILE A 119 -4.67 1.35 7.05
N SER A 120 -4.06 1.10 8.23
CA SER A 120 -2.66 0.64 8.27
C SER A 120 -2.48 -0.85 8.55
N ALA A 121 -3.55 -1.57 8.89
CA ALA A 121 -3.50 -3.01 9.16
C ALA A 121 -4.54 -3.78 8.34
N TYR A 122 -5.84 -3.44 8.44
CA TYR A 122 -6.90 -4.16 7.74
C TYR A 122 -6.80 -4.05 6.22
N SER A 123 -6.41 -2.89 5.70
CA SER A 123 -6.35 -2.67 4.25
C SER A 123 -5.44 -3.66 3.51
N PHE A 124 -4.38 -4.16 4.16
CA PHE A 124 -3.49 -5.16 3.54
C PHE A 124 -4.17 -6.50 3.26
N PRO A 125 -4.76 -7.22 4.25
CA PRO A 125 -5.49 -8.45 3.98
C PRO A 125 -6.75 -8.21 3.14
N ALA A 126 -7.42 -7.06 3.22
CA ALA A 126 -8.53 -6.71 2.34
C ALA A 126 -8.08 -6.63 0.88
N MET A 127 -6.97 -5.94 0.60
CA MET A 127 -6.38 -5.92 -0.75
C MET A 127 -5.92 -7.30 -1.20
N ALA A 128 -5.33 -8.11 -0.32
CA ALA A 128 -4.91 -9.47 -0.66
C ALA A 128 -6.12 -10.35 -1.05
N LYS A 129 -7.21 -10.24 -0.30
CA LYS A 129 -8.48 -10.92 -0.61
C LYS A 129 -9.03 -10.51 -1.98
N ALA A 130 -9.11 -9.21 -2.26
CA ALA A 130 -9.60 -8.68 -3.53
C ALA A 130 -8.69 -9.05 -4.72
N ALA A 131 -7.37 -9.07 -4.50
CA ALA A 131 -6.39 -9.44 -5.51
C ALA A 131 -6.39 -10.94 -5.87
N LEU A 132 -6.81 -11.80 -4.96
CA LEU A 132 -6.67 -13.26 -5.07
C LEU A 132 -7.13 -13.85 -6.41
N PRO A 133 -8.28 -13.43 -7.00
CA PRO A 133 -8.71 -13.92 -8.31
C PRO A 133 -7.78 -13.53 -9.46
N TYR A 134 -6.97 -12.50 -9.27
CA TYR A 134 -6.12 -11.89 -10.30
C TYR A 134 -4.63 -12.21 -10.15
N LEU A 135 -4.23 -12.89 -9.08
CA LEU A 135 -2.85 -13.26 -8.83
C LEU A 135 -2.41 -14.46 -9.71
N ASN A 136 -1.21 -14.39 -10.24
CA ASN A 136 -0.52 -15.54 -10.85
C ASN A 136 -0.08 -16.53 -9.76
N VAL A 137 0.08 -17.80 -10.13
CA VAL A 137 0.78 -18.75 -9.26
C VAL A 137 2.22 -18.31 -9.07
N GLY A 138 2.68 -18.27 -7.83
CA GLY A 138 4.03 -17.78 -7.49
C GLY A 138 4.14 -16.25 -7.43
N SER A 139 3.00 -15.53 -7.36
CA SER A 139 2.99 -14.09 -7.12
C SER A 139 3.50 -13.75 -5.72
N SER A 140 3.94 -12.51 -5.54
CA SER A 140 4.41 -11.98 -4.26
C SER A 140 3.57 -10.79 -3.82
N VAL A 141 3.16 -10.79 -2.56
CA VAL A 141 2.44 -9.69 -1.92
C VAL A 141 3.29 -9.13 -0.79
N LEU A 142 3.59 -7.83 -0.86
CA LEU A 142 4.50 -7.15 0.06
C LEU A 142 3.78 -6.05 0.81
N THR A 143 4.07 -5.92 2.11
CA THR A 143 3.68 -4.74 2.90
C THR A 143 4.89 -4.13 3.62
N LEU A 144 4.76 -2.88 4.04
CA LEU A 144 5.80 -2.15 4.75
C LEU A 144 5.45 -2.04 6.24
N SER A 145 6.34 -2.53 7.08
CA SER A 145 6.25 -2.39 8.54
C SER A 145 7.35 -1.50 9.09
N TYR A 146 7.38 -1.35 10.39
CA TYR A 146 8.37 -0.53 11.10
C TYR A 146 8.68 -1.12 12.46
N LEU A 147 9.87 -0.86 12.97
CA LEU A 147 10.37 -1.35 14.25
C LEU A 147 9.40 -1.12 15.43
N GLY A 148 8.54 -0.10 15.33
CA GLY A 148 7.47 0.16 16.30
C GLY A 148 6.44 -0.95 16.47
N ALA A 149 6.40 -1.96 15.57
CA ALA A 149 5.62 -3.17 15.75
C ALA A 149 6.14 -4.09 16.86
N GLU A 150 7.45 -4.04 17.13
CA GLU A 150 8.14 -4.91 18.10
C GLU A 150 8.65 -4.17 19.33
N ARG A 151 8.94 -2.88 19.20
CA ARG A 151 9.56 -2.07 20.24
C ARG A 151 8.84 -0.74 20.41
N ILE A 152 8.93 -0.16 21.59
CA ILE A 152 8.44 1.18 21.85
C ILE A 152 9.31 2.18 21.08
N VAL A 153 8.66 2.95 20.22
CA VAL A 153 9.26 4.07 19.50
C VAL A 153 8.49 5.34 19.90
N PRO A 154 9.15 6.34 20.48
CA PRO A 154 8.52 7.61 20.86
C PRO A 154 7.80 8.25 19.67
N ALA A 155 6.62 8.82 19.91
CA ALA A 155 5.76 9.46 18.90
C ALA A 155 5.35 8.52 17.73
N TYR A 156 5.28 7.21 17.99
CA TYR A 156 4.72 6.24 17.06
C TYR A 156 3.42 5.61 17.59
N ASN A 157 3.32 5.43 18.90
CA ASN A 157 2.12 5.16 19.69
C ASN A 157 1.14 4.15 19.01
N THR A 158 -0.10 4.56 18.72
CA THR A 158 -1.14 3.72 18.11
C THR A 158 -0.72 3.11 16.78
N MET A 159 0.15 3.77 16.01
CA MET A 159 0.67 3.20 14.78
C MET A 159 1.53 1.95 15.02
N GLY A 160 2.26 1.88 16.14
CA GLY A 160 3.00 0.68 16.53
C GLY A 160 2.10 -0.53 16.69
N LEU A 161 0.94 -0.34 17.35
CA LEU A 161 -0.08 -1.38 17.51
C LEU A 161 -0.66 -1.81 16.16
N ALA A 162 -0.96 -0.85 15.28
CA ALA A 162 -1.45 -1.15 13.93
C ALA A 162 -0.40 -1.93 13.11
N LYS A 163 0.90 -1.58 13.22
CA LYS A 163 1.97 -2.31 12.52
C LYS A 163 2.19 -3.71 13.10
N ALA A 164 2.03 -3.93 14.39
CA ALA A 164 2.05 -5.27 14.98
C ALA A 164 0.90 -6.13 14.45
N SER A 165 -0.31 -5.55 14.34
CA SER A 165 -1.47 -6.20 13.73
C SER A 165 -1.22 -6.53 12.25
N LEU A 166 -0.63 -5.59 11.49
CA LEU A 166 -0.24 -5.79 10.08
C LEU A 166 0.72 -6.97 9.93
N GLU A 167 1.78 -7.05 10.74
CA GLU A 167 2.74 -8.16 10.70
C GLU A 167 2.10 -9.50 11.09
N ALA A 168 1.15 -9.47 12.02
CA ALA A 168 0.37 -10.66 12.35
C ALA A 168 -0.42 -11.14 11.14
N SER A 169 -1.10 -10.23 10.40
CA SER A 169 -1.92 -10.59 9.24
C SER A 169 -1.10 -11.23 8.10
N VAL A 170 0.18 -10.88 7.96
CA VAL A 170 1.08 -11.52 6.97
C VAL A 170 1.29 -13.00 7.27
N ARG A 171 1.26 -13.40 8.56
CA ARG A 171 1.44 -14.80 8.95
C ARG A 171 0.21 -15.67 8.67
N TYR A 172 -0.99 -15.10 8.74
CA TYR A 172 -2.25 -15.77 8.39
C TYR A 172 -2.46 -15.84 6.87
#